data_7b000be56c4210162e5129d120e35561
#
_entry.id   7b000be56c4210162e5129d120e35561
#
_cell.length_a   1.000
_cell.length_b   1.000
_cell.length_c   1.000
_cell.angle_alpha   90.00
_cell.angle_beta   90.00
_cell.angle_gamma   90.00
#
_symmetry.space_group_name_H-M   'P 1'
#
loop_
_entity.id
_entity.type
_entity.pdbx_description
1 polymer ?
#
loop_
_entity_poly.entity_id
_entity_poly.type
_entity_poly.pdbx_seq_one_letter_code
_entity_poly.pdbx_strand_id
1 'polypeptide(L)'
;KFRRYLTDKFRVQKAFLCIGYIKQNEKLYRNLRNYGYELIFKPTVKDNQGKPKGNVDAELVLHAAAIQYYKYDKAVIVSGDGDFYCLHEFLIKNKKLLGIIIPNDKSESSLLKSFQKYKTFIIFEKKKLELKP
;
A
#
# COMPACT_ATOMS: atom_id res chain seq x y z
N LYS A 1 6.27 10.75 8.06
CA LYS A 1 5.99 11.74 7.00
C LYS A 1 5.01 11.24 5.96
N PHE A 2 5.19 10.01 5.47
CA PHE A 2 4.31 9.46 4.44
C PHE A 2 2.88 9.29 4.95
N ARG A 3 2.70 8.83 6.19
CA ARG A 3 1.37 8.67 6.78
C ARG A 3 0.63 10.01 6.84
N ARG A 4 1.33 11.06 7.21
CA ARG A 4 0.76 12.40 7.25
C ARG A 4 0.43 12.92 5.84
N TYR A 5 1.31 12.61 4.88
CA TYR A 5 1.07 12.95 3.47
C TYR A 5 -0.26 12.34 2.98
N LEU A 6 -0.53 11.08 3.34
CA LEU A 6 -1.78 10.43 2.97
C LEU A 6 -3.00 11.16 3.56
N THR A 7 -2.90 11.59 4.81
CA THR A 7 -3.97 12.36 5.45
C THR A 7 -4.17 13.70 4.76
N ASP A 8 -3.09 14.42 4.49
CA ASP A 8 -3.16 15.78 3.95
C ASP A 8 -3.67 15.79 2.51
N LYS A 9 -3.20 14.86 1.67
CA LYS A 9 -3.55 14.85 0.25
C LYS A 9 -4.84 14.11 -0.04
N PHE A 10 -5.06 12.97 0.59
CA PHE A 10 -6.17 12.07 0.27
C PHE A 10 -7.19 11.95 1.40
N ARG A 11 -6.97 12.61 2.53
CA ARG A 11 -7.82 12.54 3.73
C ARG A 11 -7.99 11.11 4.24
N VAL A 12 -6.91 10.35 4.18
CA VAL A 12 -6.90 8.96 4.65
C VAL A 12 -7.10 8.91 6.16
N GLN A 13 -8.08 8.15 6.61
CA GLN A 13 -8.37 7.97 8.03
C GLN A 13 -7.66 6.76 8.61
N LYS A 14 -7.62 5.66 7.84
CA LYS A 14 -6.94 4.43 8.24
C LYS A 14 -5.94 4.03 7.17
N ALA A 15 -4.76 3.62 7.59
CA ALA A 15 -3.71 3.14 6.69
C ALA A 15 -3.27 1.75 7.14
N PHE A 16 -3.37 0.80 6.22
CA PHE A 16 -3.00 -0.60 6.48
C PHE A 16 -1.68 -0.91 5.80
N LEU A 17 -0.82 -1.62 6.52
CA LEU A 17 0.43 -2.14 5.98
C LEU A 17 0.40 -3.66 6.03
N CYS A 18 0.45 -4.28 4.85
CA CYS A 18 0.55 -5.73 4.74
C CYS A 18 2.02 -6.10 4.66
N ILE A 19 2.52 -6.83 5.65
CA ILE A 19 3.94 -7.18 5.73
C ILE A 19 4.14 -8.60 6.23
N GLY A 20 5.24 -9.21 5.79
CA GLY A 20 5.66 -10.49 6.33
C GLY A 20 6.19 -10.31 7.74
N TYR A 21 5.79 -11.20 8.66
CA TYR A 21 6.22 -11.10 10.05
C TYR A 21 7.65 -11.63 10.21
N ILE A 22 8.49 -10.80 10.82
CA ILE A 22 9.87 -11.16 11.18
C ILE A 22 10.07 -10.77 12.64
N LYS A 23 10.38 -11.76 13.48
CA LYS A 23 10.49 -11.57 14.93
C LYS A 23 11.48 -10.46 15.31
N GLN A 24 12.60 -10.35 14.59
CA GLN A 24 13.62 -9.37 14.88
C GLN A 24 13.17 -7.92 14.65
N ASN A 25 12.07 -7.71 13.95
CA ASN A 25 11.58 -6.39 13.58
C ASN A 25 10.48 -5.85 14.51
N GLU A 26 10.34 -6.40 15.72
CA GLU A 26 9.30 -5.95 16.66
C GLU A 26 9.36 -4.45 16.96
N LYS A 27 10.56 -3.90 17.08
CA LYS A 27 10.71 -2.46 17.32
C LYS A 27 10.19 -1.63 16.16
N LEU A 28 10.48 -2.08 14.93
CA LEU A 28 9.97 -1.43 13.71
C LEU A 28 8.44 -1.45 13.70
N TYR A 29 7.84 -2.58 14.05
CA TYR A 29 6.39 -2.70 14.05
C TYR A 29 5.72 -1.78 15.06
N ARG A 30 6.32 -1.63 16.25
CA ARG A 30 5.81 -0.67 17.25
C ARG A 30 5.89 0.75 16.73
N ASN A 31 7.00 1.11 16.08
CA ASN A 31 7.16 2.44 15.50
C ASN A 31 6.11 2.72 14.42
N LEU A 32 5.84 1.73 13.55
CA LEU A 32 4.84 1.89 12.50
C LEU A 32 3.45 2.10 13.08
N ARG A 33 3.10 1.36 14.13
CA ARG A 33 1.81 1.55 14.83
C ARG A 33 1.72 2.95 15.44
N ASN A 34 2.82 3.44 16.00
CA ASN A 34 2.87 4.79 16.58
C ASN A 34 2.68 5.88 15.52
N TYR A 35 3.09 5.61 14.28
CA TYR A 35 2.87 6.53 13.17
C TYR A 35 1.45 6.47 12.60
N GLY A 36 0.62 5.57 13.08
CA GLY A 36 -0.78 5.49 12.70
C GLY A 36 -1.12 4.41 11.68
N TYR A 37 -0.24 3.43 11.50
CA TYR A 37 -0.54 2.29 10.62
C TYR A 37 -1.16 1.14 11.39
N GLU A 38 -2.11 0.47 10.77
CA GLU A 38 -2.59 -0.84 11.21
C GLU A 38 -1.85 -1.91 10.42
N LEU A 39 -1.24 -2.86 11.13
CA LEU A 39 -0.39 -3.86 10.50
C LEU A 39 -1.16 -5.13 10.24
N ILE A 40 -1.02 -5.67 9.04
CA ILE A 40 -1.57 -6.96 8.64
C ILE A 40 -0.39 -7.88 8.36
N PHE A 41 -0.21 -8.87 9.21
CA PHE A 41 0.94 -9.76 9.13
C PHE A 41 0.62 -11.03 8.36
N LYS A 42 1.60 -11.46 7.57
CA LYS A 42 1.63 -12.79 6.99
C LYS A 42 2.77 -13.56 7.63
N PRO A 43 2.53 -14.80 8.11
CA PRO A 43 3.64 -15.63 8.58
C PRO A 43 4.66 -15.82 7.46
N THR A 44 5.95 -15.63 7.77
CA THR A 44 7.00 -15.85 6.79
C THR A 44 7.63 -17.20 7.00
N VAL A 45 8.02 -17.85 5.89
CA VAL A 45 8.84 -19.05 5.90
C VAL A 45 10.14 -18.71 5.21
N LYS A 46 11.21 -19.45 5.56
CA LYS A 46 12.50 -19.26 4.92
C LYS A 46 12.54 -20.02 3.59
N ASP A 47 13.13 -19.38 2.58
CA ASP A 47 13.36 -20.05 1.31
C ASP A 47 14.57 -21.01 1.42
N ASN A 48 14.96 -21.62 0.30
CA ASN A 48 16.08 -22.57 0.28
C ASN A 48 17.42 -21.93 0.66
N GLN A 49 17.49 -20.61 0.64
CA GLN A 49 18.71 -19.86 0.99
C GLN A 49 18.62 -19.24 2.38
N GLY A 50 17.59 -19.58 3.15
CA GLY A 50 17.39 -19.06 4.50
C GLY A 50 16.81 -17.65 4.57
N LYS A 51 16.40 -17.09 3.44
CA LYS A 51 15.80 -15.73 3.41
C LYS A 51 14.30 -15.80 3.66
N PRO A 52 13.73 -14.82 4.40
CA PRO A 52 12.28 -14.77 4.58
C PRO A 52 11.57 -14.65 3.23
N LYS A 53 10.54 -15.45 3.04
CA LYS A 53 9.70 -15.42 1.85
C LYS A 53 8.38 -14.78 2.22
N GLY A 54 8.13 -13.56 1.73
CA GLY A 54 6.99 -12.79 2.22
C GLY A 54 6.28 -11.97 1.14
N ASN A 55 5.67 -12.63 0.14
CA ASN A 55 4.77 -11.94 -0.75
C ASN A 55 3.42 -11.77 -0.05
N VAL A 56 2.98 -10.52 0.10
CA VAL A 56 1.75 -10.17 0.82
C VAL A 56 0.63 -9.66 -0.10
N ASP A 57 0.76 -9.89 -1.41
CA ASP A 57 -0.24 -9.40 -2.37
C ASP A 57 -1.64 -9.97 -2.10
N ALA A 58 -1.71 -11.26 -1.76
CA ALA A 58 -2.99 -11.89 -1.47
C ALA A 58 -3.67 -11.27 -0.24
N GLU A 59 -2.89 -10.96 0.79
CA GLU A 59 -3.40 -10.30 1.98
C GLU A 59 -3.97 -8.92 1.66
N LEU A 60 -3.26 -8.14 0.85
CA LEU A 60 -3.72 -6.82 0.45
C LEU A 60 -5.04 -6.91 -0.31
N VAL A 61 -5.12 -7.78 -1.30
CA VAL A 61 -6.33 -7.95 -2.11
C VAL A 61 -7.50 -8.41 -1.26
N LEU A 62 -7.28 -9.40 -0.39
CA LEU A 62 -8.33 -9.93 0.47
C LEU A 62 -8.89 -8.86 1.40
N HIS A 63 -8.02 -8.06 2.02
CA HIS A 63 -8.47 -6.99 2.91
C HIS A 63 -9.20 -5.89 2.15
N ALA A 64 -8.68 -5.45 1.01
CA ALA A 64 -9.29 -4.37 0.25
C ALA A 64 -10.63 -4.76 -0.38
N ALA A 65 -10.73 -5.98 -0.91
CA ALA A 65 -11.90 -6.41 -1.67
C ALA A 65 -12.94 -7.15 -0.84
N ALA A 66 -12.60 -7.61 0.37
CA ALA A 66 -13.52 -8.40 1.18
C ALA A 66 -13.58 -7.94 2.63
N ILE A 67 -12.48 -8.10 3.38
CA ILE A 67 -12.52 -7.91 4.84
C ILE A 67 -12.86 -6.47 5.21
N GLN A 68 -12.24 -5.49 4.57
CA GLN A 68 -12.43 -4.07 4.87
C GLN A 68 -13.40 -3.39 3.91
N TYR A 69 -13.88 -4.09 2.89
CA TYR A 69 -14.58 -3.49 1.75
C TYR A 69 -15.75 -2.59 2.16
N TYR A 70 -16.60 -3.03 3.07
CA TYR A 70 -17.77 -2.26 3.50
C TYR A 70 -17.46 -1.24 4.61
N LYS A 71 -16.20 -1.17 5.05
CA LYS A 71 -15.80 -0.28 6.13
C LYS A 71 -15.15 1.01 5.64
N TYR A 72 -14.97 1.16 4.32
CA TYR A 72 -14.40 2.39 3.74
C TYR A 72 -15.21 2.82 2.53
N ASP A 73 -15.16 4.12 2.23
CA ASP A 73 -15.81 4.68 1.04
C ASP A 73 -14.89 4.59 -0.16
N LYS A 74 -13.64 5.02 -0.02
CA LYS A 74 -12.66 5.01 -1.09
C LYS A 74 -11.30 4.58 -0.57
N ALA A 75 -10.54 3.92 -1.44
CA ALA A 75 -9.22 3.39 -1.11
C ALA A 75 -8.13 4.06 -1.95
N VAL A 76 -6.96 4.23 -1.34
CA VAL A 76 -5.73 4.60 -2.03
C VAL A 76 -4.81 3.39 -1.95
N ILE A 77 -4.37 2.88 -3.09
CA ILE A 77 -3.48 1.71 -3.16
C ILE A 77 -2.06 2.20 -3.45
N VAL A 78 -1.11 1.80 -2.60
CA VAL A 78 0.28 2.21 -2.74
C VAL A 78 1.07 1.03 -3.31
N SER A 79 1.21 1.00 -4.62
CA SER A 79 1.98 -0.04 -5.32
C SER A 79 2.11 0.28 -6.80
N GLY A 80 3.29 -0.02 -7.36
CA GLY A 80 3.50 0.00 -8.81
C GLY A 80 3.36 -1.37 -9.46
N ASP A 81 2.99 -2.39 -8.71
CA ASP A 81 2.92 -3.76 -9.17
C ASP A 81 1.68 -4.01 -10.02
N GLY A 82 1.89 -4.54 -11.23
CA GLY A 82 0.80 -4.88 -12.14
C GLY A 82 -0.07 -6.04 -11.68
N ASP A 83 0.39 -6.81 -10.68
CA ASP A 83 -0.42 -7.90 -10.13
C ASP A 83 -1.68 -7.40 -9.45
N PHE A 84 -1.74 -6.11 -9.11
CA PHE A 84 -2.95 -5.50 -8.55
C PHE A 84 -3.91 -4.94 -9.60
N TYR A 85 -3.66 -5.19 -10.88
CA TYR A 85 -4.53 -4.70 -11.96
C TYR A 85 -6.01 -5.05 -11.71
N CYS A 86 -6.29 -6.31 -11.37
CA CYS A 86 -7.66 -6.74 -11.13
C CYS A 86 -8.30 -6.04 -9.92
N LEU A 87 -7.52 -5.75 -8.89
CA LEU A 87 -8.02 -5.01 -7.73
C LEU A 87 -8.37 -3.56 -8.11
N HIS A 88 -7.50 -2.89 -8.85
CA HIS A 88 -7.78 -1.53 -9.31
C HIS A 88 -9.03 -1.47 -10.16
N GLU A 89 -9.16 -2.40 -11.10
CA GLU A 89 -10.32 -2.47 -11.98
C GLU A 89 -11.61 -2.72 -11.20
N PHE A 90 -11.57 -3.62 -10.23
CA PHE A 90 -12.69 -3.92 -9.36
C PHE A 90 -13.10 -2.70 -8.55
N LEU A 91 -12.15 -2.01 -7.94
CA LEU A 91 -12.43 -0.83 -7.12
C LEU A 91 -12.96 0.34 -7.97
N ILE A 92 -12.44 0.52 -9.18
CA ILE A 92 -12.92 1.56 -10.10
C ILE A 92 -14.37 1.26 -10.48
N LYS A 93 -14.66 0.02 -10.85
CA LYS A 93 -16.01 -0.40 -11.25
C LYS A 93 -17.03 -0.14 -10.15
N ASN A 94 -16.64 -0.28 -8.90
CA ASN A 94 -17.48 -0.08 -7.74
C ASN A 94 -17.36 1.33 -7.16
N LYS A 95 -16.66 2.24 -7.84
CA LYS A 95 -16.48 3.64 -7.45
C LYS A 95 -15.80 3.79 -6.09
N LYS A 96 -14.88 2.88 -5.77
CA LYS A 96 -14.17 2.85 -4.49
C LYS A 96 -12.67 3.13 -4.61
N LEU A 97 -12.15 3.44 -5.79
CA LEU A 97 -10.74 3.79 -5.95
C LEU A 97 -10.58 5.31 -5.98
N LEU A 98 -9.82 5.84 -5.01
CA LEU A 98 -9.48 7.25 -4.97
C LEU A 98 -8.16 7.53 -5.70
N GLY A 99 -7.17 6.67 -5.51
CA GLY A 99 -5.87 6.87 -6.16
C GLY A 99 -4.97 5.66 -6.07
N ILE A 100 -3.95 5.67 -6.94
CA ILE A 100 -2.88 4.69 -6.95
C ILE A 100 -1.59 5.48 -6.80
N ILE A 101 -0.83 5.21 -5.72
CA ILE A 101 0.47 5.85 -5.50
C ILE A 101 1.55 4.90 -5.97
N ILE A 102 2.38 5.37 -6.90
CA ILE A 102 3.51 4.62 -7.42
C ILE A 102 4.76 5.05 -6.64
N PRO A 103 5.32 4.18 -5.78
CA PRO A 103 6.47 4.55 -4.95
C PRO A 103 7.76 4.73 -5.76
N ASN A 104 7.86 4.04 -6.89
CA ASN A 104 9.04 4.08 -7.74
C ASN A 104 8.61 3.92 -9.19
N ASP A 105 8.85 4.96 -10.00
CA ASP A 105 8.47 4.96 -11.41
C ASP A 105 9.14 3.85 -12.21
N LYS A 106 10.35 3.43 -11.81
CA LYS A 106 11.08 2.36 -12.48
C LYS A 106 10.45 0.99 -12.27
N SER A 107 9.68 0.82 -11.21
CA SER A 107 9.01 -0.44 -10.90
C SER A 107 7.57 -0.47 -11.39
N GLU A 108 7.12 0.59 -12.06
CA GLU A 108 5.75 0.65 -12.58
C GLU A 108 5.54 -0.36 -13.70
N SER A 109 4.53 -1.21 -13.55
CA SER A 109 4.13 -2.15 -14.57
C SER A 109 3.43 -1.44 -15.74
N SER A 110 3.70 -1.92 -16.97
CA SER A 110 2.98 -1.42 -18.16
C SER A 110 1.48 -1.67 -18.07
N LEU A 111 1.04 -2.64 -17.27
CA LEU A 111 -0.38 -2.92 -17.06
C LEU A 111 -1.11 -1.74 -16.42
N LEU A 112 -0.40 -0.86 -15.73
CA LEU A 112 -1.02 0.28 -15.04
C LEU A 112 -1.21 1.49 -15.94
N LYS A 113 -0.84 1.42 -17.22
CA LYS A 113 -0.99 2.56 -18.16
C LYS A 113 -2.44 3.02 -18.31
N SER A 114 -3.39 2.13 -18.20
CA SER A 114 -4.81 2.46 -18.33
C SER A 114 -5.38 3.23 -17.13
N PHE A 115 -4.61 3.37 -16.05
CA PHE A 115 -5.08 4.02 -14.82
C PHE A 115 -4.48 5.41 -14.59
N GLN A 116 -4.03 6.10 -15.65
CA GLN A 116 -3.37 7.41 -15.54
C GLN A 116 -4.13 8.42 -14.67
N LYS A 117 -5.42 8.43 -14.79
CA LYS A 117 -6.31 9.33 -14.06
C LYS A 117 -6.18 9.18 -12.53
N TYR A 118 -5.80 7.99 -12.07
CA TYR A 118 -5.71 7.70 -10.63
C TYR A 118 -4.29 7.74 -10.08
N LYS A 119 -3.27 7.82 -10.94
CA LYS A 119 -1.89 7.69 -10.52
C LYS A 119 -1.31 8.93 -9.88
N THR A 120 -0.50 8.74 -8.85
CA THR A 120 0.36 9.75 -8.27
C THR A 120 1.73 9.12 -8.06
N PHE A 121 2.77 9.75 -8.60
CA PHE A 121 4.13 9.27 -8.46
C PHE A 121 4.80 9.94 -7.28
N ILE A 122 5.28 9.14 -6.34
CA ILE A 122 5.88 9.66 -5.12
C ILE A 122 7.18 10.41 -5.39
N ILE A 123 7.85 10.06 -6.49
CA ILE A 123 9.08 10.75 -6.89
C ILE A 123 8.84 12.24 -7.13
N PHE A 124 7.67 12.62 -7.62
CA PHE A 124 7.31 14.02 -7.83
C PHE A 124 6.88 14.70 -6.55
N GLU A 125 6.58 13.93 -5.51
CA GLU A 125 6.16 14.44 -4.21
C GLU A 125 7.28 14.41 -3.18
N LYS A 126 8.45 13.88 -3.53
CA LYS A 126 9.56 13.65 -2.60
C LYS A 126 10.00 14.94 -1.92
N LYS A 127 10.15 16.03 -2.66
CA LYS A 127 10.54 17.31 -2.08
C LYS A 127 9.53 17.79 -1.04
N LYS A 128 8.26 17.60 -1.31
CA LYS A 128 7.19 17.92 -0.38
C LYS A 128 7.30 17.15 0.92
N LEU A 129 7.63 15.85 0.81
CA LEU A 129 7.79 14.98 1.96
C LEU A 129 9.06 15.33 2.77
N GLU A 130 10.13 15.70 2.10
CA GLU A 130 11.39 16.07 2.73
C GLU A 130 11.33 17.41 3.47
N LEU A 131 10.53 18.34 3.00
CA LEU A 131 10.39 19.67 3.58
C LEU A 131 9.49 19.71 4.81
N LYS A 132 8.73 18.65 5.07
CA LYS A 132 7.85 18.58 6.24
C LYS A 132 8.66 18.14 7.46
N PRO A 133 8.59 18.86 8.56
CA PRO A 133 9.26 18.47 9.80
C PRO A 133 8.69 17.17 10.37
#